data_6cc0118ed3fdd0fcf51e9af314068483
#
_entry.id   6cc0118ed3fdd0fcf51e9af314068483
#
_cell.length_a   1.000
_cell.length_b   1.000
_cell.length_c   1.000
_cell.angle_alpha   90.00
_cell.angle_beta   90.00
_cell.angle_gamma   90.00
#
_symmetry.space_group_name_H-M   'P 1'
#
loop_
_entity.id
_entity.type
_entity.pdbx_description
1 polymer ?
#
loop_
_entity_poly.entity_id
_entity_poly.type
_entity_poly.pdbx_seq_one_letter_code
_entity_poly.pdbx_strand_id
1 'polypeptide(L)'
;VVLATNIAETSLTIEGIRLVVDTAQERVARFDPRTGLTRLVTQRISQASMTQRAGRAGRLSPGICLHLLGKEQAERAAAQSEPEILHSDLSALLLELLQWGCHDPAALAWLDQPPAVNLAAARRLLEALSALDGERLSAFGRKMATLGNEPRLAAMLAAAQTDDEVATAARLAAILEEPPRGGLVDLGAVFSRQQANWQQRAQQLMKRLACRSGQ
;
A
#
# COMPACT_ATOMS: atom_id res chain seq x y z
N VAL A 1 -7.37 -8.77 -28.53
CA VAL A 1 -7.62 -7.61 -27.67
C VAL A 1 -7.07 -7.94 -26.28
N VAL A 2 -6.29 -7.01 -25.72
CA VAL A 2 -5.75 -7.11 -24.35
C VAL A 2 -6.34 -5.98 -23.52
N LEU A 3 -6.91 -6.31 -22.37
CA LEU A 3 -7.36 -5.34 -21.38
C LEU A 3 -6.31 -5.27 -20.28
N ALA A 4 -5.86 -4.08 -19.96
CA ALA A 4 -4.83 -3.85 -18.94
C ALA A 4 -5.14 -2.63 -18.08
N THR A 5 -4.55 -2.61 -16.89
CA THR A 5 -4.49 -1.44 -16.01
C THR A 5 -3.16 -0.71 -16.23
N ASN A 6 -2.83 0.24 -15.36
CA ASN A 6 -1.53 0.95 -15.35
C ASN A 6 -0.30 0.01 -15.27
N ILE A 7 -0.45 -1.26 -14.90
CA ILE A 7 0.64 -2.25 -14.93
C ILE A 7 1.27 -2.41 -16.32
N ALA A 8 0.47 -2.22 -17.39
CA ALA A 8 0.97 -2.28 -18.75
C ALA A 8 1.78 -1.06 -19.17
N GLU A 9 1.80 0.01 -18.37
CA GLU A 9 2.55 1.23 -18.65
C GLU A 9 4.06 0.99 -18.62
N THR A 10 4.57 0.27 -17.63
CA THR A 10 6.01 0.05 -17.42
C THR A 10 6.40 -1.42 -17.31
N SER A 11 5.58 -2.26 -16.68
CA SER A 11 5.98 -3.57 -16.18
C SER A 11 5.79 -4.72 -17.17
N LEU A 12 4.95 -4.55 -18.19
CA LEU A 12 4.65 -5.59 -19.17
C LEU A 12 5.10 -5.18 -20.57
N THR A 13 5.80 -6.09 -21.26
CA THR A 13 6.02 -5.98 -22.69
C THR A 13 5.10 -6.96 -23.40
N ILE A 14 4.15 -6.44 -24.18
CA ILE A 14 3.25 -7.24 -24.99
C ILE A 14 3.67 -7.03 -26.42
N GLU A 15 4.15 -8.09 -27.08
CA GLU A 15 4.61 -8.02 -28.45
C GLU A 15 3.43 -7.83 -29.41
N GLY A 16 3.68 -7.15 -30.53
CA GLY A 16 2.72 -7.00 -31.63
C GLY A 16 1.58 -6.00 -31.37
N ILE A 17 1.65 -5.19 -30.33
CA ILE A 17 0.68 -4.12 -30.08
C ILE A 17 0.90 -2.98 -31.09
N ARG A 18 -0.11 -2.73 -31.92
CA ARG A 18 -0.12 -1.61 -32.92
C ARG A 18 -1.15 -0.55 -32.61
N LEU A 19 -2.15 -0.87 -31.79
CA LEU A 19 -3.20 0.06 -31.40
C LEU A 19 -3.34 0.06 -29.89
N VAL A 20 -3.26 1.22 -29.31
CA VAL A 20 -3.57 1.47 -27.89
C VAL A 20 -4.79 2.38 -27.82
N VAL A 21 -5.80 1.97 -27.05
CA VAL A 21 -6.92 2.84 -26.65
C VAL A 21 -6.77 3.11 -25.18
N ASP A 22 -6.51 4.36 -24.83
CA ASP A 22 -6.20 4.77 -23.46
C ASP A 22 -7.31 5.67 -22.92
N THR A 23 -7.91 5.27 -21.80
CA THR A 23 -8.93 6.07 -21.11
C THR A 23 -8.35 7.33 -20.47
N ALA A 24 -7.03 7.47 -20.42
CA ALA A 24 -6.30 8.54 -19.73
C ALA A 24 -6.65 8.66 -18.23
N GLN A 25 -7.02 7.54 -17.63
CA GLN A 25 -7.36 7.45 -16.21
C GLN A 25 -6.55 6.37 -15.51
N GLU A 26 -6.40 6.53 -14.20
CA GLU A 26 -5.81 5.56 -13.29
C GLU A 26 -6.56 5.55 -11.97
N ARG A 27 -6.43 4.44 -11.23
CA ARG A 27 -6.88 4.37 -9.84
C ARG A 27 -5.67 4.38 -8.93
N VAL A 28 -5.63 5.34 -8.03
CA VAL A 28 -4.53 5.52 -7.06
C VAL A 28 -5.06 5.48 -5.64
N ALA A 29 -4.23 4.98 -4.74
CA ALA A 29 -4.49 5.06 -3.31
C ALA A 29 -4.22 6.48 -2.81
N ARG A 30 -5.18 7.07 -2.09
CA ARG A 30 -5.08 8.39 -1.46
C ARG A 30 -5.39 8.26 0.02
N PHE A 31 -4.46 8.64 0.85
CA PHE A 31 -4.62 8.68 2.30
C PHE A 31 -5.29 9.99 2.73
N ASP A 32 -6.32 9.90 3.56
CA ASP A 32 -6.95 11.06 4.21
C ASP A 32 -6.48 11.13 5.68
N PRO A 33 -5.60 12.08 6.03
CA PRO A 33 -5.06 12.18 7.39
C PRO A 33 -6.10 12.58 8.45
N ARG A 34 -7.29 13.06 8.04
CA ARG A 34 -8.39 13.38 8.96
C ARG A 34 -9.13 12.14 9.41
N THR A 35 -9.33 11.18 8.50
CA THR A 35 -10.05 9.94 8.77
C THR A 35 -9.14 8.76 9.07
N GLY A 36 -7.86 8.85 8.71
CA GLY A 36 -6.90 7.75 8.78
C GLY A 36 -7.19 6.62 7.79
N LEU A 37 -7.97 6.89 6.73
CA LEU A 37 -8.36 5.90 5.74
C LEU A 37 -7.67 6.16 4.40
N THR A 38 -7.24 5.08 3.77
CA THR A 38 -6.78 5.10 2.38
C THR A 38 -7.91 4.65 1.46
N ARG A 39 -8.20 5.46 0.43
CA ARG A 39 -9.24 5.17 -0.56
C ARG A 39 -8.65 5.13 -1.95
N LEU A 40 -9.19 4.25 -2.79
CA LEU A 40 -8.89 4.25 -4.21
C LEU A 40 -9.72 5.33 -4.90
N VAL A 41 -9.05 6.31 -5.49
CA VAL A 41 -9.68 7.38 -6.27
C VAL A 41 -9.31 7.22 -7.75
N THR A 42 -10.24 7.53 -8.64
CA THR A 42 -9.98 7.60 -10.07
C THR A 42 -9.54 9.02 -10.41
N GLN A 43 -8.41 9.15 -11.06
CA GLN A 43 -7.88 10.44 -11.49
C GLN A 43 -7.37 10.37 -12.93
N ARG A 44 -7.10 11.53 -13.51
CA ARG A 44 -6.43 11.64 -14.80
C ARG A 44 -4.95 11.34 -14.65
N ILE A 45 -4.38 10.63 -15.61
CA ILE A 45 -2.93 10.36 -15.65
C ILE A 45 -2.16 11.61 -16.09
N SER A 46 -0.85 11.61 -15.80
CA SER A 46 0.08 12.64 -16.24
C SER A 46 0.36 12.56 -17.75
N GLN A 47 0.91 13.63 -18.32
CA GLN A 47 1.38 13.64 -19.71
C GLN A 47 2.48 12.61 -19.94
N ALA A 48 3.39 12.43 -18.96
CA ALA A 48 4.42 11.40 -19.00
C ALA A 48 3.82 9.99 -19.11
N SER A 49 2.80 9.68 -18.30
CA SER A 49 2.07 8.40 -18.38
C SER A 49 1.37 8.23 -19.73
N MET A 50 0.74 9.28 -20.28
CA MET A 50 0.13 9.21 -21.60
C MET A 50 1.17 8.83 -22.66
N THR A 51 2.35 9.46 -22.61
CA THR A 51 3.47 9.16 -23.52
C THR A 51 3.94 7.71 -23.38
N GLN A 52 4.10 7.22 -22.16
CA GLN A 52 4.53 5.84 -21.93
C GLN A 52 3.50 4.81 -22.42
N ARG A 53 2.19 5.06 -22.18
CA ARG A 53 1.11 4.19 -22.68
C ARG A 53 1.05 4.21 -24.21
N ALA A 54 1.17 5.38 -24.84
CA ALA A 54 1.23 5.51 -26.29
C ALA A 54 2.43 4.75 -26.89
N GLY A 55 3.59 4.81 -26.23
CA GLY A 55 4.80 4.10 -26.63
C GLY A 55 4.67 2.57 -26.68
N ARG A 56 3.63 2.00 -26.10
CA ARG A 56 3.35 0.57 -26.22
C ARG A 56 2.92 0.16 -27.62
N ALA A 57 2.22 1.03 -28.33
CA ALA A 57 1.86 0.80 -29.74
C ALA A 57 3.05 0.94 -30.69
N GLY A 58 3.98 1.83 -30.38
CA GLY A 58 5.10 2.20 -31.26
C GLY A 58 6.43 1.46 -30.99
N ARG A 59 6.45 0.39 -30.19
CA ARG A 59 7.70 -0.19 -29.69
C ARG A 59 8.50 -0.96 -30.74
N LEU A 60 7.84 -1.78 -31.55
CA LEU A 60 8.49 -2.65 -32.56
C LEU A 60 8.14 -2.26 -33.99
N SER A 61 7.09 -1.48 -34.20
CA SER A 61 6.63 -1.02 -35.51
C SER A 61 5.76 0.22 -35.32
N PRO A 62 5.53 1.01 -36.39
CA PRO A 62 4.60 2.14 -36.32
C PRO A 62 3.24 1.71 -35.74
N GLY A 63 2.71 2.48 -34.81
CA GLY A 63 1.45 2.20 -34.14
C GLY A 63 0.65 3.48 -33.90
N ILE A 64 -0.59 3.30 -33.44
CA ILE A 64 -1.54 4.39 -33.18
C ILE A 64 -1.97 4.30 -31.70
N CYS A 65 -2.00 5.44 -31.03
CA CYS A 65 -2.62 5.58 -29.71
C CYS A 65 -3.78 6.57 -29.79
N LEU A 66 -4.93 6.13 -29.29
CA LEU A 66 -6.12 6.95 -29.13
C LEU A 66 -6.34 7.22 -27.64
N HIS A 67 -6.06 8.44 -27.20
CA HIS A 67 -6.47 8.88 -25.86
C HIS A 67 -7.94 9.30 -25.90
N LEU A 68 -8.76 8.69 -25.01
CA LEU A 68 -10.18 9.04 -24.87
C LEU A 68 -10.32 10.33 -24.03
N LEU A 69 -9.69 11.38 -24.50
CA LEU A 69 -9.50 12.65 -23.83
C LEU A 69 -9.37 13.77 -24.87
N GLY A 70 -10.00 14.92 -24.61
CA GLY A 70 -9.85 16.08 -25.47
C GLY A 70 -8.42 16.65 -25.42
N LYS A 71 -7.93 17.20 -26.55
CA LYS A 71 -6.57 17.75 -26.67
C LYS A 71 -6.24 18.77 -25.59
N GLU A 72 -7.14 19.73 -25.35
CA GLU A 72 -6.95 20.74 -24.30
C GLU A 72 -6.84 20.12 -22.90
N GLN A 73 -7.60 19.05 -22.65
CA GLN A 73 -7.57 18.37 -21.36
C GLN A 73 -6.27 17.59 -21.18
N ALA A 74 -5.70 17.03 -22.26
CA ALA A 74 -4.40 16.37 -22.24
C ALA A 74 -3.27 17.39 -21.99
N GLU A 75 -3.32 18.54 -22.64
CA GLU A 75 -2.34 19.63 -22.47
C GLU A 75 -2.36 20.24 -21.07
N ARG A 76 -3.51 20.24 -20.40
CA ARG A 76 -3.67 20.71 -19.00
C ARG A 76 -3.38 19.65 -17.95
N ALA A 77 -3.12 18.41 -18.34
CA ALA A 77 -2.74 17.37 -17.38
C ALA A 77 -1.36 17.69 -16.77
N ALA A 78 -1.13 17.21 -15.54
CA ALA A 78 0.17 17.36 -14.90
C ALA A 78 1.27 16.74 -15.77
N ALA A 79 2.44 17.37 -15.84
CA ALA A 79 3.56 16.87 -16.65
C ALA A 79 4.04 15.51 -16.16
N GLN A 80 4.14 15.32 -14.85
CA GLN A 80 4.59 14.11 -14.16
C GLN A 80 3.56 13.66 -13.11
N SER A 81 3.56 12.37 -12.77
CA SER A 81 2.82 11.88 -11.63
C SER A 81 3.45 12.37 -10.33
N GLU A 82 2.61 12.67 -9.33
CA GLU A 82 3.12 13.06 -8.02
C GLU A 82 3.76 11.86 -7.29
N PRO A 83 4.83 12.09 -6.51
CA PRO A 83 5.45 11.05 -5.69
C PRO A 83 4.45 10.44 -4.71
N GLU A 84 4.52 9.12 -4.56
CA GLU A 84 3.60 8.35 -3.71
C GLU A 84 3.66 8.80 -2.24
N ILE A 85 4.84 9.18 -1.76
CA ILE A 85 5.06 9.62 -0.37
C ILE A 85 4.17 10.80 0.04
N LEU A 86 3.76 11.64 -0.92
CA LEU A 86 2.90 12.80 -0.67
C LEU A 86 1.46 12.42 -0.33
N HIS A 87 1.04 11.18 -0.65
CA HIS A 87 -0.36 10.74 -0.60
C HIS A 87 -0.57 9.44 0.17
N SER A 88 0.51 8.87 0.74
CA SER A 88 0.47 7.59 1.44
C SER A 88 0.19 7.74 2.94
N ASP A 89 -0.33 6.67 3.54
CA ASP A 89 -0.26 6.47 4.98
C ASP A 89 1.21 6.19 5.35
N LEU A 90 1.78 7.04 6.20
CA LEU A 90 3.18 6.96 6.61
C LEU A 90 3.40 6.20 7.92
N SER A 91 2.38 5.55 8.47
CA SER A 91 2.46 4.90 9.77
C SER A 91 3.43 3.71 9.80
N ALA A 92 3.44 2.90 8.75
CA ALA A 92 4.40 1.80 8.61
C ALA A 92 5.83 2.32 8.45
N LEU A 93 6.03 3.34 7.60
CA LEU A 93 7.33 3.98 7.42
C LEU A 93 7.85 4.59 8.73
N LEU A 94 6.99 5.31 9.47
CA LEU A 94 7.37 5.91 10.75
C LEU A 94 7.77 4.84 11.78
N LEU A 95 7.04 3.72 11.84
CA LEU A 95 7.35 2.60 12.72
C LEU A 95 8.75 2.03 12.42
N GLU A 96 9.09 1.82 11.15
CA GLU A 96 10.40 1.35 10.73
C GLU A 96 11.51 2.36 11.03
N LEU A 97 11.30 3.63 10.74
CA LEU A 97 12.29 4.69 11.01
C LEU A 97 12.60 4.79 12.50
N LEU A 98 11.58 4.72 13.35
CA LEU A 98 11.75 4.74 14.81
C LEU A 98 12.50 3.48 15.30
N GLN A 99 12.29 2.33 14.66
CA GLN A 99 13.04 1.11 14.96
C GLN A 99 14.53 1.26 14.60
N TRP A 100 14.86 1.99 13.55
CA TRP A 100 16.24 2.30 13.16
C TRP A 100 16.87 3.39 14.03
N GLY A 101 16.09 4.03 14.93
CA GLY A 101 16.55 5.11 15.79
C GLY A 101 16.42 6.50 15.14
N CYS A 102 15.74 6.62 14.02
CA CYS A 102 15.41 7.92 13.43
C CYS A 102 14.16 8.50 14.09
N HIS A 103 14.36 9.47 15.00
CA HIS A 103 13.28 10.13 15.74
C HIS A 103 12.68 11.33 15.00
N ASP A 104 13.44 11.93 14.10
CA ASP A 104 13.01 13.03 13.24
C ASP A 104 13.09 12.62 11.75
N PRO A 105 12.01 12.07 11.17
CA PRO A 105 11.96 11.73 9.76
C PRO A 105 12.21 12.91 8.84
N ALA A 106 11.83 14.14 9.25
CA ALA A 106 12.00 15.32 8.42
C ALA A 106 13.47 15.70 8.20
N ALA A 107 14.38 15.27 9.09
CA ALA A 107 15.81 15.52 9.00
C ALA A 107 16.53 14.61 7.96
N LEU A 108 15.85 13.57 7.44
CA LEU A 108 16.44 12.69 6.44
C LEU A 108 16.49 13.37 5.07
N ALA A 109 17.48 12.98 4.27
CA ALA A 109 17.63 13.47 2.89
C ALA A 109 16.64 12.78 1.95
N TRP A 110 15.39 13.20 1.99
CA TRP A 110 14.36 12.74 1.06
C TRP A 110 14.50 13.39 -0.31
N LEU A 111 14.15 12.65 -1.35
CA LEU A 111 13.97 13.25 -2.68
C LEU A 111 12.76 14.20 -2.67
N ASP A 112 11.67 13.75 -2.08
CA ASP A 112 10.46 14.52 -1.80
C ASP A 112 10.11 14.40 -0.32
N GLN A 113 9.99 15.51 0.37
CA GLN A 113 9.72 15.53 1.80
C GLN A 113 8.35 14.94 2.13
N PRO A 114 8.25 14.01 3.09
CA PRO A 114 6.97 13.52 3.56
C PRO A 114 6.13 14.65 4.17
N PRO A 115 4.82 14.75 3.85
CA PRO A 115 3.97 15.81 4.38
C PRO A 115 3.90 15.74 5.92
N ALA A 116 4.13 16.88 6.58
CA ALA A 116 4.07 16.96 8.03
C ALA A 116 2.72 16.51 8.61
N VAL A 117 1.61 16.77 7.89
CA VAL A 117 0.27 16.35 8.30
C VAL A 117 0.11 14.83 8.26
N ASN A 118 0.72 14.14 7.30
CA ASN A 118 0.70 12.68 7.20
C ASN A 118 1.60 12.04 8.27
N LEU A 119 2.78 12.62 8.54
CA LEU A 119 3.63 12.18 9.65
C LEU A 119 2.95 12.37 11.00
N ALA A 120 2.26 13.49 11.21
CA ALA A 120 1.49 13.71 12.45
C ALA A 120 0.34 12.72 12.60
N ALA A 121 -0.35 12.38 11.51
CA ALA A 121 -1.39 11.34 11.53
C ALA A 121 -0.80 9.95 11.83
N ALA A 122 0.34 9.62 11.24
CA ALA A 122 1.07 8.39 11.53
C ALA A 122 1.47 8.29 13.01
N ARG A 123 2.00 9.37 13.60
CA ARG A 123 2.36 9.44 15.02
C ARG A 123 1.15 9.21 15.91
N ARG A 124 0.04 9.93 15.67
CA ARG A 124 -1.22 9.73 16.43
C ARG A 124 -1.72 8.28 16.37
N LEU A 125 -1.61 7.62 15.20
CA LEU A 125 -1.98 6.22 15.10
C LEU A 125 -1.07 5.34 15.96
N LEU A 126 0.25 5.50 15.89
CA LEU A 126 1.20 4.72 16.69
C LEU A 126 1.01 4.95 18.20
N GLU A 127 0.70 6.17 18.61
CA GLU A 127 0.32 6.51 20.00
C GLU A 127 -0.96 5.76 20.42
N ALA A 128 -2.01 5.83 19.60
CA ALA A 128 -3.28 5.15 19.87
C ALA A 128 -3.13 3.62 19.93
N LEU A 129 -2.17 3.05 19.22
CA LEU A 129 -1.80 1.64 19.27
C LEU A 129 -0.85 1.31 20.44
N SER A 130 -0.51 2.26 21.31
CA SER A 130 0.46 2.10 22.40
C SER A 130 1.87 1.69 21.91
N ALA A 131 2.20 2.00 20.67
CA ALA A 131 3.49 1.70 20.07
C ALA A 131 4.59 2.68 20.50
N LEU A 132 4.21 3.84 21.05
CA LEU A 132 5.14 4.90 21.44
C LEU A 132 5.16 5.10 22.97
N ASP A 133 6.36 5.44 23.47
CA ASP A 133 6.63 5.98 24.78
C ASP A 133 7.40 7.28 24.56
N GLY A 134 6.69 8.42 24.58
CA GLY A 134 7.20 9.70 24.14
C GLY A 134 7.60 9.69 22.67
N GLU A 135 8.85 9.99 22.37
CA GLU A 135 9.38 10.00 21.00
C GLU A 135 9.94 8.66 20.53
N ARG A 136 9.98 7.65 21.40
CA ARG A 136 10.61 6.36 21.14
C ARG A 136 9.58 5.25 21.06
N LEU A 137 9.98 4.12 20.48
CA LEU A 137 9.16 2.92 20.51
C LEU A 137 9.05 2.38 21.95
N SER A 138 7.83 2.10 22.40
CA SER A 138 7.57 1.29 23.58
C SER A 138 8.06 -0.16 23.40
N ALA A 139 8.05 -0.96 24.45
CA ALA A 139 8.33 -2.39 24.34
C ALA A 139 7.34 -3.06 23.36
N PHE A 140 6.07 -2.65 23.42
CA PHE A 140 5.03 -3.13 22.51
C PHE A 140 5.28 -2.68 21.05
N GLY A 141 5.67 -1.40 20.84
CA GLY A 141 6.02 -0.87 19.53
C GLY A 141 7.20 -1.58 18.90
N ARG A 142 8.23 -1.93 19.68
CA ARG A 142 9.35 -2.76 19.19
C ARG A 142 8.88 -4.14 18.74
N LYS A 143 7.97 -4.78 19.50
CA LYS A 143 7.36 -6.05 19.10
C LYS A 143 6.60 -5.92 17.80
N MET A 144 5.78 -4.86 17.64
CA MET A 144 5.05 -4.56 16.41
C MET A 144 6.00 -4.39 15.20
N ALA A 145 7.03 -3.56 15.33
CA ALA A 145 7.98 -3.27 14.27
C ALA A 145 8.68 -4.51 13.71
N THR A 146 8.85 -5.54 14.54
CA THR A 146 9.46 -6.81 14.12
C THR A 146 8.54 -7.70 13.28
N LEU A 147 7.25 -7.45 13.25
CA LEU A 147 6.30 -8.28 12.51
C LEU A 147 6.23 -7.93 11.03
N GLY A 148 6.64 -6.71 10.65
CA GLY A 148 6.74 -6.30 9.25
C GLY A 148 5.38 -6.21 8.55
N ASN A 149 4.32 -5.86 9.29
CA ASN A 149 2.98 -5.69 8.80
C ASN A 149 2.55 -4.21 8.90
N GLU A 150 1.38 -3.92 8.31
CA GLU A 150 0.69 -2.66 8.58
C GLU A 150 0.49 -2.51 10.11
N PRO A 151 0.71 -1.31 10.71
CA PRO A 151 0.76 -1.15 12.16
C PRO A 151 -0.46 -1.65 12.92
N ARG A 152 -1.68 -1.52 12.37
CA ARG A 152 -2.91 -2.04 13.00
C ARG A 152 -2.90 -3.56 13.09
N LEU A 153 -2.46 -4.23 12.01
CA LEU A 153 -2.33 -5.68 11.97
C LEU A 153 -1.18 -6.15 12.88
N ALA A 154 -0.06 -5.43 12.86
CA ALA A 154 1.07 -5.69 13.74
C ALA A 154 0.68 -5.58 15.22
N ALA A 155 -0.14 -4.57 15.59
CA ALA A 155 -0.65 -4.40 16.94
C ALA A 155 -1.56 -5.57 17.35
N MET A 156 -2.48 -5.98 16.48
CA MET A 156 -3.36 -7.13 16.72
C MET A 156 -2.55 -8.43 16.95
N LEU A 157 -1.57 -8.68 16.10
CA LEU A 157 -0.68 -9.85 16.22
C LEU A 157 0.19 -9.78 17.49
N ALA A 158 0.72 -8.59 17.81
CA ALA A 158 1.57 -8.39 18.98
C ALA A 158 0.80 -8.51 20.31
N ALA A 159 -0.50 -8.20 20.31
CA ALA A 159 -1.36 -8.28 21.48
C ALA A 159 -1.77 -9.71 21.83
N ALA A 160 -1.72 -10.65 20.90
CA ALA A 160 -2.08 -12.06 21.13
C ALA A 160 -1.13 -12.71 22.16
N GLN A 161 -1.69 -13.37 23.16
CA GLN A 161 -0.97 -13.95 24.29
C GLN A 161 -1.05 -15.48 24.33
N THR A 162 -2.18 -16.07 23.92
CA THR A 162 -2.39 -17.50 23.88
C THR A 162 -2.23 -18.06 22.46
N ASP A 163 -1.97 -19.37 22.34
CA ASP A 163 -1.83 -20.02 21.04
C ASP A 163 -3.09 -19.86 20.17
N ASP A 164 -4.27 -19.91 20.78
CA ASP A 164 -5.55 -19.72 20.09
C ASP A 164 -5.72 -18.27 19.61
N GLU A 165 -5.31 -17.27 20.41
CA GLU A 165 -5.31 -15.87 20.00
C GLU A 165 -4.33 -15.62 18.87
N VAL A 166 -3.13 -16.20 18.96
CA VAL A 166 -2.09 -16.11 17.92
C VAL A 166 -2.61 -16.71 16.61
N ALA A 167 -3.21 -17.90 16.65
CA ALA A 167 -3.78 -18.53 15.47
C ALA A 167 -4.93 -17.70 14.87
N THR A 168 -5.81 -17.16 15.71
CA THR A 168 -6.93 -16.33 15.29
C THR A 168 -6.45 -15.00 14.68
N ALA A 169 -5.53 -14.29 15.35
CA ALA A 169 -4.96 -13.04 14.87
C ALA A 169 -4.21 -13.24 13.55
N ALA A 170 -3.43 -14.32 13.42
CA ALA A 170 -2.72 -14.62 12.19
C ALA A 170 -3.67 -14.88 11.00
N ARG A 171 -4.78 -15.59 11.23
CA ARG A 171 -5.80 -15.84 10.20
C ARG A 171 -6.52 -14.55 9.81
N LEU A 172 -6.90 -13.73 10.79
CA LEU A 172 -7.52 -12.42 10.53
C LEU A 172 -6.58 -11.50 9.75
N ALA A 173 -5.31 -11.43 10.14
CA ALA A 173 -4.31 -10.64 9.43
C ALA A 173 -4.16 -11.09 7.98
N ALA A 174 -4.07 -12.39 7.71
CA ALA A 174 -3.97 -12.93 6.37
C ALA A 174 -5.19 -12.58 5.50
N ILE A 175 -6.41 -12.61 6.06
CA ILE A 175 -7.64 -12.22 5.37
C ILE A 175 -7.66 -10.71 5.09
N LEU A 176 -7.23 -9.88 6.06
CA LEU A 176 -7.24 -8.42 5.93
C LEU A 176 -6.15 -7.90 4.99
N GLU A 177 -5.02 -8.59 4.87
CA GLU A 177 -3.98 -8.28 3.86
C GLU A 177 -4.48 -8.56 2.43
N GLU A 178 -5.24 -9.62 2.23
CA GLU A 178 -5.83 -10.02 0.94
C GLU A 178 -7.34 -10.29 1.08
N PRO A 179 -8.18 -9.25 1.19
CA PRO A 179 -9.60 -9.45 1.38
C PRO A 179 -10.25 -10.10 0.14
N PRO A 180 -11.27 -10.94 0.34
CA PRO A 180 -11.95 -11.60 -0.78
C PRO A 180 -12.66 -10.57 -1.66
N ARG A 181 -12.73 -10.86 -2.96
CA ARG A 181 -13.46 -10.03 -3.92
C ARG A 181 -14.94 -9.98 -3.54
N GLY A 182 -15.53 -8.78 -3.58
CA GLY A 182 -16.97 -8.59 -3.32
C GLY A 182 -17.31 -7.85 -2.01
N GLY A 183 -16.31 -7.35 -1.27
CA GLY A 183 -16.52 -6.46 -0.12
C GLY A 183 -17.29 -7.15 1.01
N LEU A 184 -16.64 -7.95 1.79
CA LEU A 184 -17.26 -8.60 2.96
C LEU A 184 -17.24 -7.67 4.16
N VAL A 185 -18.42 -7.45 4.71
CA VAL A 185 -18.62 -6.71 5.96
C VAL A 185 -18.50 -7.67 7.16
N ASP A 186 -18.90 -8.93 6.99
CA ASP A 186 -18.83 -9.94 8.04
C ASP A 186 -17.61 -10.84 7.88
N LEU A 187 -16.61 -10.62 8.73
CA LEU A 187 -15.39 -11.43 8.77
C LEU A 187 -15.66 -12.86 9.25
N GLY A 188 -16.71 -13.10 10.06
CA GLY A 188 -17.07 -14.44 10.52
C GLY A 188 -17.43 -15.38 9.37
N ALA A 189 -18.16 -14.87 8.37
CA ALA A 189 -18.51 -15.63 7.18
C ALA A 189 -17.28 -15.95 6.29
N VAL A 190 -16.23 -15.13 6.34
CA VAL A 190 -14.96 -15.37 5.62
C VAL A 190 -14.06 -16.30 6.39
N PHE A 191 -14.04 -16.17 7.70
CA PHE A 191 -13.16 -16.93 8.60
C PHE A 191 -13.39 -18.44 8.49
N SER A 192 -14.61 -18.86 8.17
CA SER A 192 -14.95 -20.27 7.91
C SER A 192 -14.43 -20.79 6.56
N ARG A 193 -14.06 -19.90 5.63
CA ARG A 193 -13.53 -20.29 4.32
C ARG A 193 -12.06 -20.67 4.43
N GLN A 194 -11.72 -21.87 3.95
CA GLN A 194 -10.35 -22.34 3.93
C GLN A 194 -9.71 -22.06 2.56
N GLN A 195 -9.16 -20.85 2.37
CA GLN A 195 -8.35 -20.57 1.17
C GLN A 195 -6.87 -20.85 1.46
N ALA A 196 -6.20 -21.56 0.55
CA ALA A 196 -4.83 -22.02 0.73
C ALA A 196 -3.83 -20.85 0.93
N ASN A 197 -4.00 -19.73 0.21
CA ASN A 197 -3.16 -18.55 0.38
C ASN A 197 -3.26 -17.94 1.79
N TRP A 198 -4.46 -17.84 2.35
CA TRP A 198 -4.64 -17.32 3.72
C TRP A 198 -4.05 -18.26 4.76
N GLN A 199 -4.22 -19.58 4.58
CA GLN A 199 -3.63 -20.58 5.49
C GLN A 199 -2.09 -20.51 5.47
N GLN A 200 -1.50 -20.44 4.28
CA GLN A 200 -0.05 -20.32 4.14
C GLN A 200 0.47 -19.02 4.77
N ARG A 201 -0.22 -17.90 4.53
CA ARG A 201 0.14 -16.61 5.12
C ARG A 201 0.01 -16.61 6.63
N ALA A 202 -1.07 -17.16 7.18
CA ALA A 202 -1.27 -17.29 8.61
C ALA A 202 -0.16 -18.12 9.28
N GLN A 203 0.24 -19.24 8.66
CA GLN A 203 1.36 -20.05 9.15
C GLN A 203 2.69 -19.29 9.16
N GLN A 204 2.94 -18.46 8.15
CA GLN A 204 4.14 -17.61 8.14
C GLN A 204 4.13 -16.60 9.29
N LEU A 205 2.97 -15.98 9.58
CA LEU A 205 2.81 -15.03 10.68
C LEU A 205 2.98 -15.70 12.03
N MET A 206 2.39 -16.88 12.23
CA MET A 206 2.55 -17.67 13.45
C MET A 206 4.02 -18.05 13.69
N LYS A 207 4.74 -18.48 12.65
CA LYS A 207 6.18 -18.77 12.76
C LYS A 207 6.99 -17.54 13.18
N ARG A 208 6.66 -16.37 12.65
CA ARG A 208 7.33 -15.11 13.06
C ARG A 208 7.09 -14.77 14.53
N LEU A 209 5.89 -15.03 15.03
CA LEU A 209 5.54 -14.82 16.43
C LEU A 209 6.25 -15.86 17.34
N ALA A 210 6.28 -17.14 16.97
CA ALA A 210 6.89 -18.23 17.73
C ALA A 210 8.42 -18.14 17.82
N CYS A 211 9.12 -17.77 16.73
CA CYS A 211 10.58 -17.61 16.72
C CYS A 211 11.11 -16.54 17.70
N ARG A 212 10.23 -15.75 18.34
CA ARG A 212 10.59 -14.60 19.19
C ARG A 212 10.12 -14.71 20.64
N SER A 213 9.30 -15.70 20.96
CA SER A 213 8.99 -16.05 22.36
C SER A 213 10.15 -16.79 23.06
N GLY A 214 11.23 -17.10 22.33
CA GLY A 214 12.42 -17.82 22.83
C GLY A 214 13.68 -16.96 22.96
N GLN A 215 13.59 -15.64 22.82
CA GLN A 215 14.63 -14.65 23.13
C GLN A 215 14.14 -13.67 24.20
#